data_ed21dedac1f4bc6f8be62a329ba36109
#
_entry.id   ed21dedac1f4bc6f8be62a329ba36109
#
_cell.length_a   1.000
_cell.length_b   1.000
_cell.length_c   1.000
_cell.angle_alpha   90.00
_cell.angle_beta   90.00
_cell.angle_gamma   90.00
#
_symmetry.space_group_name_H-M   'P 1'
#
loop_
_entity.id
_entity.type
_entity.pdbx_description
1 polymer ?
#
loop_
_entity_poly.entity_id
_entity_poly.type
_entity_poly.pdbx_seq_one_letter_code
_entity_poly.pdbx_strand_id
1 'polypeptide(L)'
;IKYLYDKQSGLFYHGWTFNGNHNFGGVFWCRGNSWFTLGSMEYIEMSRGNLNPGVKALIVDTYKAQAAALKKLQSRSGLWHTVLTDPESYEEVSGSAAIAAGMLKGVRFGILDDSYLECAGRAIKGILENIDEDGTVLKVSGGTGMGMDAEHYKNILIAPMAYGQALTILALAEALLH
;
A
#
# COMPACT_ATOMS: atom_id res chain seq x y z
N ILE A 1 5.35 11.14 8.38
CA ILE A 1 5.94 10.29 9.44
C ILE A 1 5.57 10.82 10.83
N LYS A 2 5.83 12.06 11.18
CA LYS A 2 5.69 12.57 12.57
C LYS A 2 4.30 12.34 13.21
N TYR A 3 3.21 12.52 12.45
CA TYR A 3 1.84 12.48 12.99
C TYR A 3 1.02 11.29 12.49
N LEU A 4 1.34 10.76 11.31
CA LEU A 4 0.57 9.69 10.69
C LEU A 4 1.17 8.31 10.96
N TYR A 5 2.49 8.22 11.15
CA TYR A 5 3.15 6.94 11.32
C TYR A 5 3.03 6.43 12.76
N ASP A 6 2.43 5.27 12.90
CA ASP A 6 2.41 4.52 14.16
C ASP A 6 3.62 3.58 14.24
N LYS A 7 4.54 3.89 15.15
CA LYS A 7 5.77 3.13 15.35
C LYS A 7 5.53 1.71 15.88
N GLN A 8 4.40 1.49 16.55
CA GLN A 8 4.10 0.20 17.16
C GLN A 8 3.63 -0.81 16.10
N SER A 9 2.75 -0.39 15.21
CA SER A 9 2.23 -1.23 14.12
C SER A 9 3.10 -1.21 12.86
N GLY A 10 3.89 -0.16 12.64
CA GLY A 10 4.61 0.09 11.39
C GLY A 10 3.73 0.66 10.27
N LEU A 11 2.50 1.05 10.57
CA LEU A 11 1.52 1.50 9.59
C LEU A 11 1.24 3.01 9.70
N PHE A 12 0.51 3.55 8.72
CA PHE A 12 0.12 4.95 8.69
C PHE A 12 -1.38 5.11 8.89
N TYR A 13 -1.78 6.01 9.78
CA TYR A 13 -3.14 6.53 9.84
C TYR A 13 -3.48 7.32 8.58
N HIS A 14 -4.75 7.35 8.18
CA HIS A 14 -5.17 8.03 6.95
C HIS A 14 -5.02 9.56 7.06
N GLY A 15 -5.26 10.15 8.21
CA GLY A 15 -5.18 11.59 8.38
C GLY A 15 -4.82 12.01 9.80
N TRP A 16 -4.52 13.29 9.95
CA TRP A 16 -4.29 13.96 11.21
C TRP A 16 -4.94 15.34 11.19
N THR A 17 -5.49 15.78 12.32
CA THR A 17 -5.95 17.14 12.52
C THR A 17 -5.30 17.78 13.73
N PHE A 18 -4.93 19.06 13.61
CA PHE A 18 -4.46 19.87 14.74
C PHE A 18 -5.62 20.43 15.58
N ASN A 19 -6.84 20.40 15.05
CA ASN A 19 -8.03 20.69 15.84
C ASN A 19 -8.36 19.46 16.68
N GLY A 20 -8.11 19.54 17.99
CA GLY A 20 -8.24 18.42 18.91
C GLY A 20 -7.06 17.43 18.92
N ASN A 21 -6.08 17.59 18.04
CA ASN A 21 -4.86 16.76 17.97
C ASN A 21 -5.14 15.25 17.92
N HIS A 22 -5.87 14.79 16.89
CA HIS A 22 -6.21 13.38 16.72
C HIS A 22 -6.05 12.92 15.26
N ASN A 23 -6.05 11.61 15.06
CA ASN A 23 -5.91 10.92 13.77
C ASN A 23 -7.25 10.45 13.19
N PHE A 24 -8.35 11.15 13.49
CA PHE A 24 -9.71 10.77 13.10
C PHE A 24 -10.11 9.41 13.70
N GLY A 25 -10.50 8.42 12.91
CA GLY A 25 -10.93 7.11 13.39
C GLY A 25 -9.81 6.15 13.79
N GLY A 26 -8.54 6.54 13.70
CA GLY A 26 -7.43 5.67 14.07
C GLY A 26 -7.27 4.44 13.17
N VAL A 27 -7.72 4.52 11.92
CA VAL A 27 -7.79 3.40 10.99
C VAL A 27 -6.57 3.35 10.07
N PHE A 28 -6.02 2.16 9.87
CA PHE A 28 -4.95 1.88 8.90
C PHE A 28 -5.58 1.47 7.56
N TRP A 29 -5.89 2.47 6.74
CA TRP A 29 -6.49 2.26 5.43
C TRP A 29 -5.46 1.76 4.41
N CYS A 30 -5.79 0.69 3.68
CA CYS A 30 -4.89 -0.01 2.76
C CYS A 30 -4.30 0.94 1.70
N ARG A 31 -5.13 1.58 0.89
CA ARG A 31 -4.63 2.48 -0.16
C ARG A 31 -3.92 3.71 0.41
N GLY A 32 -4.30 4.20 1.59
CA GLY A 32 -3.54 5.24 2.30
C GLY A 32 -2.13 4.81 2.62
N ASN A 33 -1.96 3.59 3.12
CA ASN A 33 -0.65 3.00 3.42
C ASN A 33 0.15 2.71 2.14
N SER A 34 -0.50 2.26 1.07
CA SER A 34 0.14 1.90 -0.19
C SER A 34 0.86 3.07 -0.86
N TRP A 35 0.37 4.30 -0.67
CA TRP A 35 1.04 5.51 -1.17
C TRP A 35 2.43 5.71 -0.60
N PHE A 36 2.65 5.37 0.68
CA PHE A 36 4.00 5.44 1.24
C PHE A 36 4.85 4.26 0.76
N THR A 37 4.29 3.05 0.65
CA THR A 37 5.01 1.87 0.17
C THR A 37 5.58 2.08 -1.23
N LEU A 38 4.75 2.47 -2.18
CA LEU A 38 5.17 2.74 -3.56
C LEU A 38 5.94 4.06 -3.66
N GLY A 39 5.39 5.15 -3.11
CA GLY A 39 5.93 6.48 -3.28
C GLY A 39 7.33 6.66 -2.69
N SER A 40 7.69 5.96 -1.61
CA SER A 40 9.05 5.99 -1.07
C SER A 40 10.07 5.36 -2.04
N MET A 41 9.71 4.28 -2.71
CA MET A 41 10.59 3.64 -3.71
C MET A 41 10.70 4.48 -4.98
N GLU A 42 9.58 5.05 -5.46
CA GLU A 42 9.60 6.02 -6.56
C GLU A 42 10.49 7.23 -6.24
N TYR A 43 10.36 7.77 -5.05
CA TYR A 43 11.17 8.93 -4.64
C TYR A 43 12.67 8.61 -4.59
N ILE A 44 13.05 7.43 -4.08
CA ILE A 44 14.44 6.97 -4.06
C ILE A 44 14.96 6.81 -5.49
N GLU A 45 14.19 6.18 -6.39
CA GLU A 45 14.55 5.99 -7.80
C GLU A 45 14.74 7.34 -8.51
N MET A 46 13.75 8.23 -8.40
CA MET A 46 13.77 9.55 -9.04
C MET A 46 14.89 10.46 -8.53
N SER A 47 15.34 10.27 -7.29
CA SER A 47 16.42 11.06 -6.69
C SER A 47 17.79 10.79 -7.33
N ARG A 48 17.94 9.67 -8.06
CA ARG A 48 19.19 9.27 -8.74
C ARG A 48 20.42 9.32 -7.82
N GLY A 49 20.24 8.96 -6.56
CA GLY A 49 21.32 8.97 -5.57
C GLY A 49 21.58 10.33 -4.88
N ASN A 50 20.87 11.39 -5.25
CA ASN A 50 21.06 12.75 -4.71
C ASN A 50 20.30 13.03 -3.39
N LEU A 51 19.90 11.98 -2.65
CA LEU A 51 19.26 12.16 -1.34
C LEU A 51 20.27 12.41 -0.24
N ASN A 52 19.94 13.35 0.65
CA ASN A 52 20.67 13.46 1.91
C ASN A 52 20.66 12.11 2.64
N PRO A 53 21.83 11.61 3.11
CA PRO A 53 21.92 10.29 3.75
C PRO A 53 20.95 10.08 4.92
N GLY A 54 20.75 11.09 5.76
CA GLY A 54 19.81 11.01 6.89
C GLY A 54 18.35 10.93 6.45
N VAL A 55 17.97 11.66 5.40
CA VAL A 55 16.64 11.57 4.80
C VAL A 55 16.41 10.20 4.17
N LYS A 56 17.41 9.69 3.44
CA LYS A 56 17.36 8.35 2.86
C LYS A 56 17.18 7.28 3.93
N ALA A 57 17.98 7.33 4.99
CA ALA A 57 17.90 6.39 6.11
C ALA A 57 16.50 6.42 6.75
N LEU A 58 15.96 7.60 7.05
CA LEU A 58 14.62 7.74 7.62
C LEU A 58 13.54 7.11 6.73
N ILE A 59 13.60 7.33 5.43
CA ILE A 59 12.63 6.76 4.48
C ILE A 59 12.77 5.24 4.42
N VAL A 60 13.99 4.73 4.27
CA VAL A 60 14.27 3.29 4.15
C VAL A 60 13.88 2.54 5.42
N ASP A 61 14.22 3.04 6.59
CA ASP A 61 13.89 2.38 7.87
C ASP A 61 12.37 2.35 8.09
N THR A 62 11.68 3.46 7.80
CA THR A 62 10.21 3.53 7.89
C THR A 62 9.56 2.57 6.88
N TYR A 63 10.07 2.54 5.64
CA TYR A 63 9.58 1.65 4.59
C TYR A 63 9.78 0.17 4.96
N LYS A 64 10.94 -0.22 5.46
CA LYS A 64 11.21 -1.61 5.92
C LYS A 64 10.25 -2.04 7.02
N ALA A 65 10.03 -1.16 8.00
CA ALA A 65 9.08 -1.43 9.08
C ALA A 65 7.65 -1.61 8.56
N GLN A 66 7.22 -0.74 7.63
CA GLN A 66 5.90 -0.85 7.00
C GLN A 66 5.78 -2.12 6.15
N ALA A 67 6.78 -2.43 5.31
CA ALA A 67 6.77 -3.62 4.47
C ALA A 67 6.67 -4.91 5.31
N ALA A 68 7.38 -4.96 6.45
CA ALA A 68 7.31 -6.07 7.39
C ALA A 68 5.91 -6.22 8.04
N ALA A 69 5.26 -5.10 8.37
CA ALA A 69 3.89 -5.10 8.88
C ALA A 69 2.90 -5.58 7.80
N LEU A 70 2.98 -5.02 6.60
CA LEU A 70 2.12 -5.37 5.47
C LEU A 70 2.26 -6.86 5.09
N LYS A 71 3.49 -7.41 5.08
CA LYS A 71 3.72 -8.84 4.80
C LYS A 71 2.96 -9.75 5.76
N LYS A 72 2.85 -9.37 7.04
CA LYS A 72 2.09 -10.13 8.07
C LYS A 72 0.57 -10.02 7.90
N LEU A 73 0.10 -8.93 7.31
CA LEU A 73 -1.33 -8.60 7.16
C LEU A 73 -1.89 -9.03 5.80
N GLN A 74 -1.08 -9.66 4.94
CA GLN A 74 -1.52 -10.16 3.65
C GLN A 74 -2.55 -11.27 3.82
N SER A 75 -3.69 -11.19 3.14
CA SER A 75 -4.73 -12.21 3.17
C SER A 75 -4.31 -13.49 2.42
N ARG A 76 -5.16 -14.52 2.50
CA ARG A 76 -4.93 -15.79 1.78
C ARG A 76 -5.02 -15.64 0.26
N SER A 77 -5.83 -14.69 -0.24
CA SER A 77 -5.93 -14.39 -1.67
C SER A 77 -4.67 -13.70 -2.22
N GLY A 78 -3.77 -13.22 -1.35
CA GLY A 78 -2.62 -12.41 -1.70
C GLY A 78 -2.91 -10.89 -1.67
N LEU A 79 -4.16 -10.47 -1.57
CA LEU A 79 -4.54 -9.06 -1.46
C LEU A 79 -4.47 -8.57 -0.01
N TRP A 80 -4.74 -7.29 0.21
CA TRP A 80 -4.92 -6.68 1.52
C TRP A 80 -6.33 -6.15 1.70
N HIS A 81 -6.82 -6.26 2.94
CA HIS A 81 -8.10 -5.72 3.34
C HIS A 81 -8.10 -4.19 3.33
N THR A 82 -9.25 -3.56 3.01
CA THR A 82 -9.36 -2.09 2.99
C THR A 82 -9.01 -1.46 4.32
N VAL A 83 -9.36 -2.11 5.44
CA VAL A 83 -8.84 -1.83 6.78
C VAL A 83 -7.81 -2.90 7.10
N LEU A 84 -6.53 -2.57 7.04
CA LEU A 84 -5.42 -3.52 7.10
C LEU A 84 -5.45 -4.46 8.30
N THR A 85 -5.98 -4.00 9.42
CA THR A 85 -6.05 -4.74 10.69
C THR A 85 -7.40 -5.41 10.94
N ASP A 86 -8.33 -5.34 9.98
CA ASP A 86 -9.66 -5.93 10.09
C ASP A 86 -9.90 -6.95 8.95
N PRO A 87 -9.75 -8.26 9.23
CA PRO A 87 -9.93 -9.32 8.23
C PRO A 87 -11.39 -9.50 7.78
N GLU A 88 -12.36 -8.87 8.45
CA GLU A 88 -13.77 -8.88 8.04
C GLU A 88 -14.08 -7.76 7.02
N SER A 89 -13.15 -6.83 6.81
CA SER A 89 -13.30 -5.81 5.76
C SER A 89 -13.00 -6.41 4.38
N TYR A 90 -13.54 -5.81 3.31
CA TYR A 90 -13.31 -6.32 1.95
C TYR A 90 -11.83 -6.16 1.53
N GLU A 91 -11.37 -7.05 0.64
CA GLU A 91 -10.06 -6.95 0.00
C GLU A 91 -10.10 -5.90 -1.12
N GLU A 92 -9.03 -5.08 -1.21
CA GLU A 92 -8.98 -3.92 -2.08
C GLU A 92 -7.80 -4.00 -3.05
N VAL A 93 -8.09 -3.98 -4.36
CA VAL A 93 -7.09 -4.26 -5.40
C VAL A 93 -6.12 -3.10 -5.61
N SER A 94 -6.57 -1.84 -5.59
CA SER A 94 -5.67 -0.72 -5.91
C SER A 94 -4.57 -0.51 -4.87
N GLY A 95 -4.90 -0.63 -3.59
CA GLY A 95 -3.91 -0.59 -2.51
C GLY A 95 -2.98 -1.79 -2.57
N SER A 96 -3.53 -2.98 -2.85
CA SER A 96 -2.74 -4.20 -3.02
C SER A 96 -1.74 -4.10 -4.16
N ALA A 97 -2.15 -3.52 -5.29
CA ALA A 97 -1.27 -3.31 -6.44
C ALA A 97 -0.11 -2.36 -6.11
N ALA A 98 -0.40 -1.23 -5.46
CA ALA A 98 0.66 -0.30 -5.07
C ALA A 98 1.60 -0.89 -4.00
N ILE A 99 1.09 -1.70 -3.07
CA ILE A 99 1.93 -2.42 -2.09
C ILE A 99 2.84 -3.41 -2.82
N ALA A 100 2.30 -4.22 -3.73
CA ALA A 100 3.07 -5.20 -4.50
C ALA A 100 4.17 -4.51 -5.34
N ALA A 101 3.83 -3.45 -6.08
CA ALA A 101 4.79 -2.67 -6.86
C ALA A 101 5.91 -2.10 -5.96
N GLY A 102 5.54 -1.53 -4.82
CA GLY A 102 6.51 -0.99 -3.88
C GLY A 102 7.43 -2.06 -3.28
N MET A 103 6.92 -3.27 -2.97
CA MET A 103 7.74 -4.37 -2.47
C MET A 103 8.70 -4.90 -3.54
N LEU A 104 8.23 -5.10 -4.78
CA LEU A 104 9.07 -5.52 -5.90
C LEU A 104 10.20 -4.53 -6.15
N LYS A 105 9.89 -3.22 -6.23
CA LYS A 105 10.94 -2.17 -6.32
C LYS A 105 11.91 -2.23 -5.14
N GLY A 106 11.41 -2.46 -3.93
CA GLY A 106 12.26 -2.59 -2.74
C GLY A 106 13.26 -3.73 -2.83
N VAL A 107 12.86 -4.88 -3.39
CA VAL A 107 13.76 -6.01 -3.66
C VAL A 107 14.74 -5.65 -4.78
N ARG A 108 14.27 -5.11 -5.90
CA ARG A 108 15.12 -4.70 -7.03
C ARG A 108 16.20 -3.69 -6.61
N PHE A 109 15.91 -2.83 -5.65
CA PHE A 109 16.90 -1.87 -5.10
C PHE A 109 17.79 -2.45 -3.99
N GLY A 110 17.62 -3.72 -3.62
CA GLY A 110 18.36 -4.35 -2.53
C GLY A 110 18.01 -3.77 -1.14
N ILE A 111 16.86 -3.12 -1.01
CA ILE A 111 16.35 -2.57 0.25
C ILE A 111 15.60 -3.65 1.04
N LEU A 112 14.81 -4.48 0.36
CA LEU A 112 14.18 -5.67 0.91
C LEU A 112 14.93 -6.92 0.43
N ASP A 113 14.86 -7.99 1.20
CA ASP A 113 15.39 -9.29 0.80
C ASP A 113 14.39 -10.08 -0.07
N ASP A 114 14.86 -11.17 -0.70
CA ASP A 114 14.08 -11.98 -1.64
C ASP A 114 12.84 -12.64 -1.02
N SER A 115 12.73 -12.72 0.30
CA SER A 115 11.54 -13.27 0.96
C SER A 115 10.26 -12.44 0.72
N TYR A 116 10.40 -11.22 0.20
CA TYR A 116 9.29 -10.38 -0.20
C TYR A 116 8.77 -10.69 -1.61
N LEU A 117 9.56 -11.38 -2.47
CA LEU A 117 9.11 -11.81 -3.80
C LEU A 117 7.92 -12.75 -3.73
N GLU A 118 7.91 -13.68 -2.77
CA GLU A 118 6.77 -14.58 -2.56
C GLU A 118 5.50 -13.79 -2.18
N CYS A 119 5.62 -12.83 -1.26
CA CYS A 119 4.50 -11.99 -0.85
C CYS A 119 3.97 -11.17 -2.03
N ALA A 120 4.86 -10.50 -2.76
CA ALA A 120 4.48 -9.72 -3.94
C ALA A 120 3.90 -10.60 -5.06
N GLY A 121 4.47 -11.77 -5.31
CA GLY A 121 3.98 -12.73 -6.30
C GLY A 121 2.55 -13.22 -6.00
N ARG A 122 2.23 -13.49 -4.73
CA ARG A 122 0.86 -13.81 -4.33
C ARG A 122 -0.08 -12.62 -4.58
N ALA A 123 0.37 -11.39 -4.33
CA ALA A 123 -0.43 -10.20 -4.61
C ALA A 123 -0.67 -10.04 -6.12
N ILE A 124 0.35 -10.22 -6.95
CA ILE A 124 0.20 -10.18 -8.42
C ILE A 124 -0.83 -11.22 -8.88
N LYS A 125 -0.78 -12.44 -8.36
CA LYS A 125 -1.78 -13.47 -8.68
C LYS A 125 -3.19 -13.03 -8.28
N GLY A 126 -3.39 -12.56 -7.05
CA GLY A 126 -4.69 -12.06 -6.58
C GLY A 126 -5.20 -10.86 -7.38
N ILE A 127 -4.31 -9.99 -7.85
CA ILE A 127 -4.66 -8.87 -8.75
C ILE A 127 -5.14 -9.40 -10.10
N LEU A 128 -4.41 -10.34 -10.73
CA LEU A 128 -4.78 -10.91 -12.01
C LEU A 128 -6.16 -11.60 -11.98
N GLU A 129 -6.52 -12.24 -10.88
CA GLU A 129 -7.84 -12.84 -10.65
C GLU A 129 -8.97 -11.80 -10.54
N ASN A 130 -8.64 -10.51 -10.46
CA ASN A 130 -9.57 -9.39 -10.39
C ASN A 130 -9.44 -8.42 -11.59
N ILE A 131 -8.96 -8.91 -12.71
CA ILE A 131 -9.00 -8.21 -14.01
C ILE A 131 -10.02 -8.92 -14.88
N ASP A 132 -10.99 -8.17 -15.40
CA ASP A 132 -12.04 -8.68 -16.28
C ASP A 132 -11.51 -8.93 -17.70
N GLU A 133 -12.31 -9.61 -18.54
CA GLU A 133 -11.95 -9.98 -19.91
C GLU A 133 -11.60 -8.79 -20.81
N ASP A 134 -12.19 -7.62 -20.54
CA ASP A 134 -11.90 -6.36 -21.25
C ASP A 134 -10.69 -5.59 -20.67
N GLY A 135 -10.03 -6.12 -19.64
CA GLY A 135 -8.91 -5.51 -18.96
C GLY A 135 -9.30 -4.55 -17.81
N THR A 136 -10.57 -4.46 -17.46
CA THR A 136 -11.04 -3.64 -16.34
C THR A 136 -10.60 -4.24 -15.00
N VAL A 137 -9.96 -3.41 -14.17
CA VAL A 137 -9.57 -3.81 -12.80
C VAL A 137 -10.75 -3.67 -11.86
N LEU A 138 -11.15 -4.78 -11.26
CA LEU A 138 -12.27 -4.91 -10.33
C LEU A 138 -11.83 -4.68 -8.87
N LYS A 139 -12.82 -4.64 -7.95
CA LYS A 139 -12.61 -4.47 -6.50
C LYS A 139 -11.72 -3.27 -6.13
N VAL A 140 -11.87 -2.17 -6.84
CA VAL A 140 -11.21 -0.91 -6.52
C VAL A 140 -12.15 -0.05 -5.69
N SER A 141 -11.73 0.41 -4.52
CA SER A 141 -12.51 1.32 -3.71
C SER A 141 -12.46 2.75 -4.27
N GLY A 142 -13.58 3.47 -4.23
CA GLY A 142 -13.69 4.86 -4.64
C GLY A 142 -12.79 5.81 -3.82
N GLY A 143 -12.67 7.06 -4.28
CA GLY A 143 -12.00 8.11 -3.51
C GLY A 143 -12.75 8.41 -2.22
N THR A 144 -12.02 8.62 -1.13
CA THR A 144 -12.61 8.92 0.18
C THR A 144 -11.78 9.91 0.98
N GLY A 145 -12.45 10.69 1.82
CA GLY A 145 -11.82 11.47 2.86
C GLY A 145 -11.49 10.65 4.11
N MET A 146 -10.94 11.30 5.13
CA MET A 146 -10.67 10.67 6.42
C MET A 146 -11.98 10.34 7.14
N GLY A 147 -12.14 9.07 7.51
CA GLY A 147 -13.28 8.59 8.29
C GLY A 147 -13.06 8.68 9.79
N MET A 148 -14.16 8.77 10.54
CA MET A 148 -14.15 8.82 12.00
C MET A 148 -14.16 7.43 12.64
N ASP A 149 -14.31 6.36 11.84
CA ASP A 149 -14.35 4.96 12.29
C ASP A 149 -14.01 4.00 11.16
N ALA A 150 -13.93 2.71 11.45
CA ALA A 150 -13.66 1.67 10.47
C ALA A 150 -14.81 1.47 9.47
N GLU A 151 -16.06 1.70 9.90
CA GLU A 151 -17.25 1.51 9.06
C GLU A 151 -17.24 2.46 7.86
N HIS A 152 -16.73 3.69 8.03
CA HIS A 152 -16.54 4.60 6.90
C HIS A 152 -15.73 3.95 5.76
N TYR A 153 -14.64 3.24 6.09
CA TYR A 153 -13.76 2.60 5.10
C TYR A 153 -14.34 1.31 4.53
N LYS A 154 -15.15 0.58 5.30
CA LYS A 154 -15.86 -0.63 4.84
C LYS A 154 -17.00 -0.32 3.87
N ASN A 155 -17.55 0.89 3.94
CA ASN A 155 -18.67 1.34 3.12
C ASN A 155 -18.27 2.21 1.92
N ILE A 156 -16.98 2.29 1.59
CA ILE A 156 -16.54 2.99 0.38
C ILE A 156 -17.08 2.25 -0.85
N LEU A 157 -17.66 3.03 -1.79
CA LEU A 157 -18.15 2.48 -3.06
C LEU A 157 -17.03 1.70 -3.79
N ILE A 158 -17.34 0.49 -4.21
CA ILE A 158 -16.46 -0.32 -5.06
C ILE A 158 -16.87 -0.09 -6.52
N ALA A 159 -15.93 0.38 -7.32
CA ALA A 159 -16.14 0.61 -8.77
C ALA A 159 -14.78 0.63 -9.49
N PRO A 160 -14.75 0.38 -10.80
CA PRO A 160 -13.55 0.61 -11.61
C PRO A 160 -13.13 2.07 -11.53
N MET A 161 -11.86 2.30 -11.22
CA MET A 161 -11.27 3.63 -11.07
C MET A 161 -9.96 3.75 -11.86
N ALA A 162 -9.71 4.89 -12.49
CA ALA A 162 -8.51 5.12 -13.28
C ALA A 162 -7.20 4.87 -12.50
N TYR A 163 -7.15 5.26 -11.23
CA TYR A 163 -5.97 4.99 -10.39
C TYR A 163 -5.81 3.49 -10.05
N GLY A 164 -6.91 2.73 -9.95
CA GLY A 164 -6.85 1.27 -9.79
C GLY A 164 -6.19 0.62 -10.99
N GLN A 165 -6.60 1.04 -12.19
CA GLN A 165 -5.99 0.63 -13.45
C GLN A 165 -4.50 1.00 -13.50
N ALA A 166 -4.16 2.25 -13.20
CA ALA A 166 -2.78 2.74 -13.23
C ALA A 166 -1.86 2.00 -12.23
N LEU A 167 -2.31 1.80 -10.99
CA LEU A 167 -1.53 1.09 -9.97
C LEU A 167 -1.33 -0.38 -10.33
N THR A 168 -2.34 -1.01 -10.94
CA THR A 168 -2.24 -2.38 -11.45
C THR A 168 -1.21 -2.47 -12.59
N ILE A 169 -1.23 -1.55 -13.55
CA ILE A 169 -0.22 -1.49 -14.61
C ILE A 169 1.19 -1.34 -14.02
N LEU A 170 1.38 -0.47 -13.03
CA LEU A 170 2.68 -0.32 -12.35
C LEU A 170 3.13 -1.60 -11.67
N ALA A 171 2.21 -2.31 -10.98
CA ALA A 171 2.54 -3.58 -10.31
C ALA A 171 2.93 -4.67 -11.31
N LEU A 172 2.17 -4.82 -12.40
CA LEU A 172 2.44 -5.80 -13.44
C LEU A 172 3.74 -5.48 -14.20
N ALA A 173 3.97 -4.19 -14.52
CA ALA A 173 5.21 -3.76 -15.17
C ALA A 173 6.44 -4.02 -14.29
N GLU A 174 6.35 -3.76 -12.97
CA GLU A 174 7.46 -4.05 -12.07
C GLU A 174 7.68 -5.56 -11.90
N ALA A 175 6.61 -6.37 -11.90
CA ALA A 175 6.72 -7.82 -11.82
C ALA A 175 7.45 -8.45 -13.02
N LEU A 176 7.40 -7.83 -14.20
CA LEU A 176 8.15 -8.28 -15.39
C LEU A 176 9.67 -8.08 -15.28
N LEU A 177 10.14 -7.36 -14.27
CA LEU A 177 11.56 -7.10 -14.04
C LEU A 177 12.20 -8.12 -13.08
N HIS A 178 11.41 -9.08 -12.58
CA HIS A 178 11.82 -10.16 -11.68
C HIS A 178 11.60 -11.52 -12.30
#